data_b5be224e99db7ae4dc5ac72cd63da396
#
_entry.id   b5be224e99db7ae4dc5ac72cd63da396
#
_cell.length_a   1.000
_cell.length_b   1.000
_cell.length_c   1.000
_cell.angle_alpha   90.00
_cell.angle_beta   90.00
_cell.angle_gamma   90.00
#
_symmetry.space_group_name_H-M   'P 1'
#
loop_
_entity.id
_entity.type
_entity.pdbx_description
1 polymer ?
#
loop_
_entity_poly.entity_id
_entity_poly.type
_entity_poly.pdbx_seq_one_letter_code
_entity_poly.pdbx_strand_id
1 'polypeptide(L)'
;MNTCFLVLDYHVLNGRAEQTALIYDSPVTGKKKSYTYKQLTNEVARTAGMLAEMGVVKGDRVIIYMPMIPEAVMAMLACARLGAVHSVVFGGFAANELAIRIEDAEPKVIMAASCGIEVKKIIPYLPMVNKAIKDSRWKPEKVVVYQREECPAELNSNPGVDGRDVDWSQQLAKSNPHDCVPVDACDPLYVLYTSGTTGKPKGVVREHGGHAVAMKYSMSVIYNAKPGEVYWAASDVGWVVGHSYIVYAPLIHGCTTILYEGKPVRTPDPAAFWRVCQEHDVNILFSAPTAFRAIKKEDPEGELIKQYPMPALRTIFMAGERLDPPTLQWVEEKTKRPVVDHWWQTETGWAISGNPLGLEEFPLKPGSSTMPTPGFDVQVLDETGSPVAANEQGFIVIQLPLPPGCLATVWRNHDRFQSGYLTQFPGYYVSGDGGYIDEDGYLFVMGRIDDVINVAGHRLSTGEMEEILGGHNDVAECAVIGAHDALKGQIPYGFVVLKDGHYSVDGNIEKELLQKVREEIGAVASFRNVMIVNRLPKTRSGKVLRR
;
A
#
# COMPACT_ATOMS: atom_id res chain seq x y z
N MET A 1 21.27 2.47 -17.07
CA MET A 1 20.37 3.44 -16.41
C MET A 1 20.59 3.43 -14.91
N ASN A 2 19.91 4.30 -14.12
CA ASN A 2 19.82 4.19 -12.66
C ASN A 2 18.52 4.86 -12.21
N THR A 3 17.71 4.19 -11.39
CA THR A 3 16.40 4.72 -10.96
C THR A 3 16.56 5.96 -10.07
N CYS A 4 17.56 6.00 -9.18
CA CYS A 4 17.80 7.18 -8.34
C CYS A 4 18.18 8.41 -9.19
N PHE A 5 18.98 8.23 -10.25
CA PHE A 5 19.27 9.30 -11.19
C PHE A 5 18.00 9.89 -11.81
N LEU A 6 17.06 9.04 -12.24
CA LEU A 6 15.80 9.49 -12.83
C LEU A 6 14.89 10.19 -11.82
N VAL A 7 14.97 9.78 -10.55
CA VAL A 7 14.17 10.32 -9.44
C VAL A 7 14.67 11.70 -8.99
N LEU A 8 15.99 11.92 -8.99
CA LEU A 8 16.63 13.10 -8.37
C LEU A 8 17.54 13.87 -9.34
N ASP A 9 18.66 13.29 -9.74
CA ASP A 9 19.73 13.98 -10.48
C ASP A 9 19.19 14.56 -11.79
N TYR A 10 18.32 13.82 -12.49
CA TYR A 10 17.67 14.28 -13.72
C TYR A 10 16.93 15.60 -13.51
N HIS A 11 16.18 15.75 -12.42
CA HIS A 11 15.42 16.95 -12.13
C HIS A 11 16.31 18.13 -11.72
N VAL A 12 17.39 17.87 -10.97
CA VAL A 12 18.39 18.89 -10.66
C VAL A 12 19.03 19.44 -11.93
N LEU A 13 19.42 18.55 -12.87
CA LEU A 13 20.03 18.92 -14.15
C LEU A 13 19.06 19.61 -15.10
N ASN A 14 17.75 19.38 -14.96
CA ASN A 14 16.71 19.91 -15.84
C ASN A 14 15.90 21.07 -15.20
N GLY A 15 16.53 21.85 -14.32
CA GLY A 15 16.01 23.13 -13.84
C GLY A 15 15.04 23.05 -12.66
N ARG A 16 14.91 21.89 -11.99
CA ARG A 16 14.05 21.71 -10.82
C ARG A 16 14.82 21.65 -9.49
N ALA A 17 16.08 22.06 -9.48
CA ALA A 17 16.94 21.95 -8.30
C ALA A 17 16.31 22.54 -7.03
N GLU A 18 15.69 23.71 -7.14
CA GLU A 18 15.10 24.45 -6.02
C GLU A 18 13.61 24.13 -5.79
N GLN A 19 12.99 23.30 -6.66
CA GLN A 19 11.62 22.82 -6.44
C GLN A 19 11.60 21.87 -5.24
N THR A 20 10.57 21.98 -4.40
CA THR A 20 10.33 21.02 -3.32
C THR A 20 10.08 19.63 -3.91
N ALA A 21 10.85 18.64 -3.44
CA ALA A 21 10.73 17.24 -3.81
C ALA A 21 9.94 16.45 -2.75
N LEU A 22 10.28 16.64 -1.48
CA LEU A 22 9.73 15.90 -0.35
C LEU A 22 9.30 16.85 0.76
N ILE A 23 8.07 16.67 1.23
CA ILE A 23 7.55 17.31 2.46
C ILE A 23 7.37 16.21 3.50
N TYR A 24 7.99 16.36 4.64
CA TYR A 24 7.75 15.55 5.85
C TYR A 24 6.82 16.28 6.79
N ASP A 25 5.74 15.63 7.19
CA ASP A 25 4.76 16.15 8.15
C ASP A 25 4.49 15.07 9.21
N SER A 26 4.88 15.34 10.44
CA SER A 26 4.75 14.40 11.56
C SER A 26 3.94 15.03 12.69
N PRO A 27 2.63 14.78 12.77
CA PRO A 27 1.83 15.22 13.91
C PRO A 27 2.18 14.49 15.21
N VAL A 28 2.84 13.34 15.15
CA VAL A 28 3.25 12.57 16.35
C VAL A 28 4.49 13.13 17.02
N THR A 29 5.32 13.88 16.29
CA THR A 29 6.50 14.58 16.83
C THR A 29 6.34 16.10 16.78
N GLY A 30 5.33 16.61 16.08
CA GLY A 30 5.17 18.04 15.79
C GLY A 30 6.20 18.61 14.79
N LYS A 31 7.00 17.74 14.15
CA LYS A 31 8.05 18.16 13.23
C LYS A 31 7.53 18.24 11.79
N LYS A 32 7.95 19.29 11.07
CA LYS A 32 7.75 19.44 9.63
C LYS A 32 9.06 19.82 8.98
N LYS A 33 9.35 19.23 7.80
CA LYS A 33 10.57 19.53 7.06
C LYS A 33 10.33 19.36 5.56
N SER A 34 10.88 20.26 4.76
CA SER A 34 10.84 20.16 3.31
C SER A 34 12.26 20.04 2.75
N TYR A 35 12.37 19.29 1.67
CA TYR A 35 13.62 19.12 0.92
C TYR A 35 13.38 19.49 -0.53
N THR A 36 14.23 20.35 -1.09
CA THR A 36 14.27 20.56 -2.54
C THR A 36 14.87 19.34 -3.24
N TYR A 37 14.70 19.21 -4.57
CA TYR A 37 15.37 18.15 -5.34
C TYR A 37 16.86 18.13 -5.10
N LYS A 38 17.52 19.32 -5.10
CA LYS A 38 18.95 19.45 -4.82
C LYS A 38 19.34 18.99 -3.42
N GLN A 39 18.57 19.40 -2.40
CA GLN A 39 18.83 19.00 -1.02
C GLN A 39 18.67 17.49 -0.85
N LEU A 40 17.57 16.92 -1.38
CA LEU A 40 17.32 15.48 -1.29
C LEU A 40 18.38 14.68 -2.05
N THR A 41 18.82 15.14 -3.22
CA THR A 41 19.92 14.52 -3.97
C THR A 41 21.20 14.47 -3.15
N ASN A 42 21.56 15.55 -2.48
CA ASN A 42 22.76 15.62 -1.65
C ASN A 42 22.69 14.65 -0.45
N GLU A 43 21.56 14.60 0.26
CA GLU A 43 21.37 13.69 1.39
C GLU A 43 21.42 12.22 0.93
N VAL A 44 20.77 11.90 -0.19
CA VAL A 44 20.77 10.55 -0.77
C VAL A 44 22.17 10.16 -1.26
N ALA A 45 22.89 11.06 -1.91
CA ALA A 45 24.28 10.79 -2.37
C ALA A 45 25.22 10.50 -1.20
N ARG A 46 25.10 11.24 -0.09
CA ARG A 46 25.88 10.99 1.14
C ARG A 46 25.48 9.69 1.82
N THR A 47 24.16 9.39 1.87
CA THR A 47 23.67 8.11 2.40
C THR A 47 24.17 6.92 1.56
N ALA A 48 24.24 7.07 0.23
CA ALA A 48 24.83 6.08 -0.65
C ALA A 48 26.34 5.91 -0.39
N GLY A 49 27.06 7.00 -0.20
CA GLY A 49 28.48 6.95 0.19
C GLY A 49 28.70 6.22 1.51
N MET A 50 27.86 6.48 2.50
CA MET A 50 27.89 5.78 3.78
C MET A 50 27.71 4.25 3.59
N LEU A 51 26.77 3.81 2.77
CA LEU A 51 26.58 2.40 2.47
C LEU A 51 27.75 1.81 1.69
N ALA A 52 28.30 2.55 0.72
CA ALA A 52 29.47 2.12 -0.07
C ALA A 52 30.71 1.94 0.81
N GLU A 53 30.96 2.84 1.76
CA GLU A 53 32.06 2.73 2.76
C GLU A 53 31.87 1.52 3.68
N MET A 54 30.64 1.04 3.89
CA MET A 54 30.32 -0.22 4.56
C MET A 54 30.44 -1.44 3.63
N GLY A 55 30.91 -1.25 2.40
CA GLY A 55 31.13 -2.30 1.41
C GLY A 55 29.89 -2.73 0.66
N VAL A 56 28.77 -1.98 0.73
CA VAL A 56 27.57 -2.27 -0.08
C VAL A 56 27.86 -1.97 -1.55
N VAL A 57 27.63 -2.94 -2.41
CA VAL A 57 27.83 -2.85 -3.86
C VAL A 57 26.56 -3.24 -4.61
N LYS A 58 26.56 -3.04 -5.93
CA LYS A 58 25.47 -3.46 -6.82
C LYS A 58 25.06 -4.92 -6.57
N GLY A 59 23.78 -5.16 -6.39
CA GLY A 59 23.20 -6.48 -6.14
C GLY A 59 23.18 -6.93 -4.67
N ASP A 60 23.87 -6.24 -3.76
CA ASP A 60 23.74 -6.48 -2.33
C ASP A 60 22.34 -6.10 -1.82
N ARG A 61 21.87 -6.79 -0.80
CA ARG A 61 20.55 -6.49 -0.17
C ARG A 61 20.76 -5.64 1.06
N VAL A 62 19.85 -4.68 1.20
CA VAL A 62 19.75 -3.82 2.38
C VAL A 62 18.32 -3.87 2.90
N ILE A 63 18.13 -4.27 4.15
CA ILE A 63 16.81 -4.17 4.82
C ILE A 63 16.67 -2.78 5.44
N ILE A 64 15.50 -2.19 5.25
CA ILE A 64 15.11 -0.91 5.84
C ILE A 64 13.95 -1.17 6.81
N TYR A 65 14.18 -0.94 8.10
CA TYR A 65 13.21 -1.11 9.18
C TYR A 65 13.05 0.23 9.92
N MET A 66 12.30 1.14 9.30
CA MET A 66 12.12 2.52 9.76
C MET A 66 10.64 2.91 9.75
N PRO A 67 10.20 3.88 10.56
CA PRO A 67 8.89 4.50 10.44
C PRO A 67 8.87 5.48 9.25
N MET A 68 7.75 6.21 9.10
CA MET A 68 7.55 7.19 8.02
C MET A 68 8.38 8.48 8.25
N ILE A 69 9.69 8.37 8.13
CA ILE A 69 10.66 9.46 8.29
C ILE A 69 11.48 9.66 7.00
N PRO A 70 12.02 10.86 6.75
CA PRO A 70 12.80 11.15 5.53
C PRO A 70 13.97 10.19 5.31
N GLU A 71 14.59 9.73 6.37
CA GLU A 71 15.73 8.80 6.33
C GLU A 71 15.35 7.44 5.70
N ALA A 72 14.07 7.01 5.83
CA ALA A 72 13.60 5.82 5.14
C ALA A 72 13.58 6.01 3.61
N VAL A 73 13.12 7.17 3.13
CA VAL A 73 13.15 7.54 1.71
C VAL A 73 14.59 7.67 1.22
N MET A 74 15.46 8.31 1.99
CA MET A 74 16.88 8.44 1.67
C MET A 74 17.57 7.09 1.57
N ALA A 75 17.26 6.15 2.48
CA ALA A 75 17.80 4.79 2.46
C ALA A 75 17.37 4.02 1.20
N MET A 76 16.07 4.09 0.82
CA MET A 76 15.57 3.45 -0.40
C MET A 76 16.28 3.99 -1.65
N LEU A 77 16.37 5.30 -1.78
CA LEU A 77 16.99 5.96 -2.92
C LEU A 77 18.52 5.78 -2.95
N ALA A 78 19.18 5.72 -1.79
CA ALA A 78 20.60 5.42 -1.69
C ALA A 78 20.92 3.99 -2.17
N CYS A 79 20.10 3.00 -1.82
CA CYS A 79 20.24 1.65 -2.37
C CYS A 79 20.06 1.65 -3.90
N ALA A 80 19.03 2.31 -4.41
CA ALA A 80 18.82 2.46 -5.85
C ALA A 80 20.01 3.16 -6.54
N ARG A 81 20.63 4.16 -5.88
CA ARG A 81 21.80 4.89 -6.37
C ARG A 81 23.01 3.98 -6.56
N LEU A 82 23.22 3.04 -5.65
CA LEU A 82 24.30 2.05 -5.70
C LEU A 82 23.98 0.83 -6.57
N GLY A 83 22.73 0.67 -7.04
CA GLY A 83 22.26 -0.57 -7.66
C GLY A 83 22.13 -1.71 -6.65
N ALA A 84 22.07 -1.41 -5.36
CA ALA A 84 21.74 -2.35 -4.30
C ALA A 84 20.22 -2.57 -4.21
N VAL A 85 19.84 -3.76 -3.76
CA VAL A 85 18.44 -4.18 -3.68
C VAL A 85 17.90 -3.87 -2.29
N HIS A 86 16.98 -2.91 -2.17
CA HIS A 86 16.37 -2.65 -0.87
C HIS A 86 15.17 -3.54 -0.59
N SER A 87 14.93 -3.82 0.69
CA SER A 87 13.73 -4.46 1.17
C SER A 87 13.21 -3.71 2.39
N VAL A 88 12.12 -2.97 2.20
CA VAL A 88 11.50 -2.22 3.30
C VAL A 88 10.59 -3.14 4.07
N VAL A 89 10.79 -3.19 5.37
CA VAL A 89 9.96 -3.95 6.30
C VAL A 89 9.14 -2.95 7.12
N PHE A 90 7.83 -3.10 7.11
CA PHE A 90 6.92 -2.23 7.85
C PHE A 90 7.33 -2.13 9.33
N GLY A 91 7.59 -0.92 9.81
CA GLY A 91 8.11 -0.66 11.16
C GLY A 91 7.21 -1.08 12.33
N GLY A 92 5.98 -1.48 12.02
CA GLY A 92 5.06 -2.10 12.99
C GLY A 92 5.19 -3.62 13.11
N PHE A 93 5.99 -4.31 12.28
CA PHE A 93 6.14 -5.77 12.37
C PHE A 93 6.95 -6.19 13.59
N ALA A 94 6.56 -7.34 14.16
CA ALA A 94 7.28 -7.96 15.27
C ALA A 94 8.63 -8.55 14.80
N ALA A 95 9.52 -8.83 15.76
CA ALA A 95 10.85 -9.36 15.49
C ALA A 95 10.84 -10.65 14.65
N ASN A 96 9.86 -11.54 14.84
CA ASN A 96 9.71 -12.75 14.06
C ASN A 96 9.50 -12.48 12.56
N GLU A 97 8.66 -11.51 12.22
CA GLU A 97 8.40 -11.11 10.82
C GLU A 97 9.66 -10.51 10.17
N LEU A 98 10.43 -9.76 10.93
CA LEU A 98 11.71 -9.23 10.48
C LEU A 98 12.75 -10.36 10.32
N ALA A 99 12.80 -11.33 11.25
CA ALA A 99 13.72 -12.48 11.18
C ALA A 99 13.52 -13.31 9.90
N ILE A 100 12.27 -13.59 9.53
CA ILE A 100 11.95 -14.34 8.30
C ILE A 100 12.48 -13.60 7.07
N ARG A 101 12.39 -12.28 7.03
CA ARG A 101 12.86 -11.46 5.90
C ARG A 101 14.39 -11.33 5.88
N ILE A 102 15.03 -11.28 7.04
CA ILE A 102 16.49 -11.35 7.15
C ILE A 102 17.00 -12.68 6.61
N GLU A 103 16.35 -13.78 6.98
CA GLU A 103 16.72 -15.12 6.54
C GLU A 103 16.60 -15.28 5.00
N ASP A 104 15.54 -14.73 4.40
CA ASP A 104 15.28 -14.90 2.97
C ASP A 104 16.05 -13.89 2.10
N ALA A 105 16.15 -12.63 2.53
CA ALA A 105 16.85 -11.59 1.79
C ALA A 105 18.38 -11.65 1.94
N GLU A 106 18.88 -12.21 3.03
CA GLU A 106 20.30 -12.24 3.38
C GLU A 106 20.95 -10.84 3.24
N PRO A 107 20.48 -9.82 3.99
CA PRO A 107 20.96 -8.45 3.85
C PRO A 107 22.39 -8.31 4.35
N LYS A 108 23.18 -7.51 3.64
CA LYS A 108 24.51 -7.10 4.10
C LYS A 108 24.41 -6.07 5.23
N VAL A 109 23.49 -5.11 5.07
CA VAL A 109 23.24 -4.04 6.03
C VAL A 109 21.76 -3.99 6.38
N ILE A 110 21.45 -3.70 7.64
CA ILE A 110 20.11 -3.28 8.07
C ILE A 110 20.18 -1.80 8.46
N MET A 111 19.27 -1.00 7.89
CA MET A 111 19.07 0.39 8.27
C MET A 111 17.81 0.50 9.12
N ALA A 112 17.93 0.98 10.34
CA ALA A 112 16.84 1.06 11.30
C ALA A 112 16.74 2.45 11.94
N ALA A 113 15.58 2.80 12.50
CA ALA A 113 15.46 3.90 13.44
C ALA A 113 15.54 3.37 14.87
N SER A 114 15.89 4.24 15.82
CA SER A 114 15.91 3.87 17.25
C SER A 114 14.50 3.54 17.77
N CYS A 115 13.46 4.23 17.23
CA CYS A 115 12.08 3.98 17.60
C CYS A 115 11.08 4.37 16.51
N GLY A 116 9.88 3.81 16.58
CA GLY A 116 8.67 4.28 15.93
C GLY A 116 7.68 4.88 16.94
N ILE A 117 6.72 5.67 16.45
CA ILE A 117 5.66 6.27 17.28
C ILE A 117 4.32 5.89 16.68
N GLU A 118 3.50 5.18 17.44
CA GLU A 118 2.15 4.82 17.05
C GLU A 118 1.14 5.60 17.90
N VAL A 119 0.59 6.66 17.32
CA VAL A 119 -0.26 7.67 17.97
C VAL A 119 0.49 8.34 19.13
N LYS A 120 0.48 7.77 20.33
CA LYS A 120 1.20 8.24 21.53
C LYS A 120 2.19 7.22 22.10
N LYS A 121 2.21 6.02 21.52
CA LYS A 121 3.04 4.93 22.01
C LYS A 121 4.39 4.91 21.30
N ILE A 122 5.46 5.10 22.05
CA ILE A 122 6.83 4.93 21.56
C ILE A 122 7.17 3.44 21.56
N ILE A 123 7.71 2.96 20.46
CA ILE A 123 8.09 1.56 20.24
C ILE A 123 9.58 1.51 19.92
N PRO A 124 10.44 1.02 20.85
CA PRO A 124 11.86 0.85 20.57
C PRO A 124 12.08 -0.19 19.47
N TYR A 125 12.85 0.15 18.43
CA TYR A 125 13.07 -0.74 17.28
C TYR A 125 14.34 -1.58 17.42
N LEU A 126 15.42 -1.04 17.98
CA LEU A 126 16.69 -1.77 18.07
C LEU A 126 16.58 -3.10 18.85
N PRO A 127 15.82 -3.21 19.95
CA PRO A 127 15.58 -4.50 20.61
C PRO A 127 14.91 -5.53 19.70
N MET A 128 13.97 -5.10 18.83
CA MET A 128 13.31 -5.99 17.87
C MET A 128 14.26 -6.43 16.75
N VAL A 129 15.09 -5.50 16.25
CA VAL A 129 16.15 -5.79 15.26
C VAL A 129 17.13 -6.79 15.83
N ASN A 130 17.61 -6.58 17.04
CA ASN A 130 18.54 -7.48 17.73
C ASN A 130 17.96 -8.88 17.95
N LYS A 131 16.68 -8.95 18.37
CA LYS A 131 15.98 -10.22 18.48
C LYS A 131 15.83 -10.91 17.12
N ALA A 132 15.43 -10.19 16.08
CA ALA A 132 15.27 -10.73 14.73
C ALA A 132 16.59 -11.29 14.18
N ILE A 133 17.70 -10.56 14.35
CA ILE A 133 19.04 -11.02 13.97
C ILE A 133 19.45 -12.25 14.77
N LYS A 134 19.15 -12.30 16.06
CA LYS A 134 19.43 -13.46 16.92
C LYS A 134 18.68 -14.70 16.41
N ASP A 135 17.41 -14.56 16.08
CA ASP A 135 16.51 -15.64 15.68
C ASP A 135 16.76 -16.11 14.22
N SER A 136 17.35 -15.27 13.36
CA SER A 136 17.74 -15.62 11.98
C SER A 136 19.09 -16.34 11.94
N ARG A 137 19.28 -17.25 10.96
CA ARG A 137 20.59 -17.86 10.67
C ARG A 137 21.54 -16.86 10.02
N TRP A 138 21.00 -15.98 9.16
CA TRP A 138 21.77 -14.92 8.52
C TRP A 138 22.09 -13.80 9.49
N LYS A 139 23.32 -13.29 9.41
CA LYS A 139 23.78 -12.18 10.24
C LYS A 139 24.26 -11.03 9.35
N PRO A 140 23.62 -9.87 9.40
CA PRO A 140 24.10 -8.69 8.68
C PRO A 140 25.44 -8.21 9.23
N GLU A 141 26.28 -7.66 8.37
CA GLU A 141 27.58 -7.12 8.76
C GLU A 141 27.44 -5.86 9.60
N LYS A 142 26.46 -5.00 9.26
CA LYS A 142 26.20 -3.73 9.96
C LYS A 142 24.71 -3.50 10.19
N VAL A 143 24.41 -2.80 11.27
CA VAL A 143 23.12 -2.20 11.57
C VAL A 143 23.32 -0.71 11.76
N VAL A 144 22.79 0.09 10.83
CA VAL A 144 22.85 1.57 10.88
C VAL A 144 21.60 2.07 11.57
N VAL A 145 21.75 2.78 12.67
CA VAL A 145 20.63 3.25 13.50
C VAL A 145 20.51 4.76 13.42
N TYR A 146 19.38 5.24 12.89
CA TYR A 146 19.00 6.64 12.99
C TYR A 146 18.42 6.92 14.37
N GLN A 147 19.08 7.77 15.13
CA GLN A 147 18.66 8.15 16.48
C GLN A 147 17.54 9.16 16.45
N ARG A 148 16.42 8.81 17.05
CA ARG A 148 15.28 9.72 17.27
C ARG A 148 15.32 10.25 18.70
N GLU A 149 15.09 11.55 18.86
CA GLU A 149 15.12 12.23 20.16
C GLU A 149 14.10 11.65 21.15
N GLU A 150 12.99 11.15 20.62
CA GLU A 150 11.88 10.59 21.40
C GLU A 150 12.25 9.29 22.15
N CYS A 151 13.22 8.53 21.63
CA CYS A 151 13.75 7.34 22.29
C CYS A 151 15.08 6.93 21.66
N PRO A 152 16.20 7.54 22.07
CA PRO A 152 17.52 7.12 21.62
C PRO A 152 17.82 5.68 22.02
N ALA A 153 18.51 4.95 21.16
CA ALA A 153 18.94 3.56 21.43
C ALA A 153 20.40 3.52 21.87
N GLU A 154 20.70 2.68 22.84
CA GLU A 154 22.07 2.35 23.19
C GLU A 154 22.65 1.41 22.13
N LEU A 155 23.70 1.85 21.44
CA LEU A 155 24.45 1.06 20.47
C LEU A 155 25.50 0.25 21.21
N ASN A 156 25.86 -0.93 20.71
CA ASN A 156 26.81 -1.88 21.32
C ASN A 156 26.30 -2.64 22.55
N SER A 157 25.00 -2.70 22.80
CA SER A 157 24.42 -3.49 23.88
C SER A 157 24.45 -5.02 23.64
N ASN A 158 25.03 -5.48 22.53
CA ASN A 158 25.12 -6.92 22.22
C ASN A 158 26.55 -7.44 22.50
N PRO A 159 26.75 -8.22 23.60
CA PRO A 159 28.02 -8.89 23.83
C PRO A 159 28.30 -9.89 22.69
N GLY A 160 29.35 -9.67 21.91
CA GLY A 160 29.85 -10.63 20.92
C GLY A 160 29.93 -10.17 19.47
N VAL A 161 29.45 -8.96 19.13
CA VAL A 161 29.61 -8.38 17.78
C VAL A 161 30.07 -6.92 17.93
N ASP A 162 31.28 -6.71 18.38
CA ASP A 162 31.88 -5.38 18.48
C ASP A 162 31.82 -4.64 17.14
N GLY A 163 31.21 -3.44 17.15
CA GLY A 163 31.15 -2.56 15.99
C GLY A 163 30.11 -2.92 14.92
N ARG A 164 29.12 -3.80 15.20
CA ARG A 164 28.02 -4.08 14.26
C ARG A 164 27.04 -2.90 14.18
N ASP A 165 26.64 -2.38 15.34
CA ASP A 165 25.65 -1.29 15.42
C ASP A 165 26.38 0.06 15.34
N VAL A 166 25.97 0.90 14.39
CA VAL A 166 26.60 2.20 14.14
C VAL A 166 25.54 3.31 14.07
N ASP A 167 25.93 4.49 14.52
CA ASP A 167 25.05 5.66 14.47
C ASP A 167 25.00 6.26 13.07
N TRP A 168 23.78 6.47 12.54
CA TRP A 168 23.55 7.05 11.22
C TRP A 168 24.24 8.39 11.05
N SER A 169 24.00 9.32 11.98
CA SER A 169 24.50 10.70 11.86
C SER A 169 26.02 10.78 11.91
N GLN A 170 26.63 9.96 12.78
CA GLN A 170 28.08 9.89 12.91
C GLN A 170 28.74 9.29 11.67
N GLN A 171 28.14 8.28 11.05
CA GLN A 171 28.64 7.70 9.81
C GLN A 171 28.43 8.65 8.64
N LEU A 172 27.24 9.22 8.51
CA LEU A 172 26.91 10.17 7.45
C LEU A 172 27.84 11.41 7.48
N ALA A 173 28.23 11.89 8.67
CA ALA A 173 29.13 13.03 8.82
C ALA A 173 30.53 12.78 8.24
N LYS A 174 30.96 11.53 8.17
CA LYS A 174 32.27 11.10 7.63
C LYS A 174 32.24 10.73 6.16
N SER A 175 31.05 10.43 5.64
CA SER A 175 30.88 9.84 4.32
C SER A 175 30.88 10.88 3.22
N ASN A 176 31.52 10.54 2.11
CA ASN A 176 31.51 11.35 0.89
C ASN A 176 30.30 10.99 0.03
N PRO A 177 29.77 11.96 -0.75
CA PRO A 177 28.72 11.66 -1.72
C PRO A 177 29.18 10.61 -2.73
N HIS A 178 28.27 9.68 -3.10
CA HIS A 178 28.52 8.67 -4.12
C HIS A 178 27.67 8.95 -5.37
N ASP A 179 28.25 8.75 -6.54
CA ASP A 179 27.54 8.88 -7.82
C ASP A 179 26.59 7.70 -8.08
N CYS A 180 25.69 7.86 -9.05
CA CYS A 180 24.80 6.78 -9.47
C CYS A 180 25.58 5.68 -10.21
N VAL A 181 25.48 4.44 -9.71
CA VAL A 181 26.06 3.26 -10.36
C VAL A 181 25.20 2.85 -11.55
N PRO A 182 25.78 2.63 -12.74
CA PRO A 182 25.04 2.09 -13.89
C PRO A 182 24.45 0.71 -13.60
N VAL A 183 23.16 0.54 -13.92
CA VAL A 183 22.45 -0.72 -13.80
C VAL A 183 21.74 -1.08 -15.11
N ASP A 184 21.52 -2.37 -15.32
CA ASP A 184 20.69 -2.85 -16.41
C ASP A 184 19.20 -2.66 -16.08
N ALA A 185 18.36 -2.63 -17.11
CA ALA A 185 16.92 -2.43 -16.92
C ALA A 185 16.27 -3.57 -16.11
N CYS A 186 16.79 -4.78 -16.24
CA CYS A 186 16.33 -5.98 -15.55
C CYS A 186 17.04 -6.25 -14.21
N ASP A 187 17.96 -5.40 -13.78
CA ASP A 187 18.55 -5.53 -12.44
C ASP A 187 17.46 -5.29 -11.37
N PRO A 188 17.47 -6.05 -10.28
CA PRO A 188 16.49 -5.87 -9.20
C PRO A 188 16.68 -4.52 -8.49
N LEU A 189 15.60 -3.76 -8.37
CA LEU A 189 15.53 -2.52 -7.60
C LEU A 189 15.18 -2.79 -6.14
N TYR A 190 14.16 -3.61 -5.92
CA TYR A 190 13.73 -3.97 -4.58
C TYR A 190 13.07 -5.34 -4.50
N VAL A 191 13.01 -5.87 -3.29
CA VAL A 191 12.23 -7.06 -2.94
C VAL A 191 11.21 -6.66 -1.87
N LEU A 192 9.93 -6.72 -2.19
CA LEU A 192 8.86 -6.43 -1.26
C LEU A 192 8.12 -7.71 -0.86
N TYR A 193 8.15 -8.00 0.44
CA TYR A 193 7.53 -9.21 0.98
C TYR A 193 6.03 -9.02 1.23
N THR A 194 5.24 -9.94 0.68
CA THR A 194 3.80 -10.04 0.91
C THR A 194 3.47 -11.31 1.70
N SER A 195 2.34 -11.30 2.43
CA SER A 195 1.80 -12.50 3.07
C SER A 195 1.42 -13.52 1.98
N GLY A 196 2.00 -14.70 2.05
CA GLY A 196 1.63 -15.81 1.15
C GLY A 196 0.48 -16.63 1.72
N THR A 197 -0.36 -17.21 0.87
CA THR A 197 -1.42 -18.17 1.25
C THR A 197 -0.87 -19.41 1.96
N THR A 198 0.41 -19.73 1.75
CA THR A 198 1.13 -20.88 2.35
C THR A 198 1.82 -20.55 3.69
N GLY A 199 1.55 -19.38 4.28
CA GLY A 199 2.13 -18.96 5.57
C GLY A 199 3.54 -18.35 5.50
N LYS A 200 4.35 -18.66 4.48
CA LYS A 200 5.67 -18.03 4.30
C LYS A 200 5.54 -16.80 3.39
N PRO A 201 6.10 -15.64 3.78
CA PRO A 201 6.14 -14.46 2.93
C PRO A 201 6.80 -14.78 1.57
N LYS A 202 6.34 -14.10 0.53
CA LYS A 202 6.94 -14.15 -0.81
C LYS A 202 7.52 -12.79 -1.14
N GLY A 203 8.78 -12.76 -1.55
CA GLY A 203 9.48 -11.54 -1.97
C GLY A 203 9.17 -11.22 -3.43
N VAL A 204 8.33 -10.22 -3.68
CA VAL A 204 8.04 -9.72 -5.03
C VAL A 204 9.24 -8.93 -5.51
N VAL A 205 9.85 -9.36 -6.62
CA VAL A 205 11.01 -8.68 -7.22
C VAL A 205 10.53 -7.63 -8.21
N ARG A 206 11.06 -6.43 -8.08
CA ARG A 206 10.83 -5.31 -9.00
C ARG A 206 12.14 -4.89 -9.66
N GLU A 207 12.11 -4.74 -10.98
CA GLU A 207 13.26 -4.35 -11.79
C GLU A 207 13.33 -2.83 -11.99
N HIS A 208 14.53 -2.29 -12.22
CA HIS A 208 14.74 -0.85 -12.41
C HIS A 208 13.98 -0.28 -13.62
N GLY A 209 14.14 -0.88 -14.80
CA GLY A 209 13.67 -0.31 -16.06
C GLY A 209 12.15 -0.33 -16.20
N GLY A 210 11.57 -1.51 -16.05
CA GLY A 210 10.12 -1.68 -16.17
C GLY A 210 9.37 -0.84 -15.13
N HIS A 211 9.87 -0.79 -13.90
CA HIS A 211 9.28 0.03 -12.84
C HIS A 211 9.34 1.52 -13.17
N ALA A 212 10.49 2.05 -13.62
CA ALA A 212 10.63 3.46 -13.96
C ALA A 212 9.66 3.89 -15.08
N VAL A 213 9.48 3.04 -16.09
CA VAL A 213 8.52 3.27 -17.19
C VAL A 213 7.09 3.31 -16.64
N ALA A 214 6.69 2.31 -15.86
CA ALA A 214 5.35 2.21 -15.30
C ALA A 214 5.03 3.39 -14.36
N MET A 215 5.98 3.80 -13.52
CA MET A 215 5.82 4.93 -12.61
C MET A 215 5.62 6.24 -13.35
N LYS A 216 6.44 6.51 -14.37
CA LYS A 216 6.30 7.71 -15.21
C LYS A 216 4.97 7.71 -15.98
N TYR A 217 4.62 6.56 -16.56
CA TYR A 217 3.41 6.38 -17.34
C TYR A 217 2.15 6.55 -16.48
N SER A 218 2.06 5.88 -15.34
CA SER A 218 0.88 5.93 -14.47
C SER A 218 0.60 7.32 -13.91
N MET A 219 1.64 8.09 -13.56
CA MET A 219 1.46 9.49 -13.12
C MET A 219 0.83 10.36 -14.20
N SER A 220 1.22 10.16 -15.46
CA SER A 220 0.66 10.91 -16.59
C SER A 220 -0.73 10.43 -16.97
N VAL A 221 -0.91 9.12 -17.14
CA VAL A 221 -2.09 8.51 -17.74
C VAL A 221 -3.23 8.33 -16.74
N ILE A 222 -2.93 7.82 -15.56
CA ILE A 222 -3.97 7.50 -14.57
C ILE A 222 -4.27 8.72 -13.70
N TYR A 223 -3.23 9.28 -13.07
CA TYR A 223 -3.42 10.35 -12.10
C TYR A 223 -3.52 11.74 -12.73
N ASN A 224 -3.21 11.88 -14.03
CA ASN A 224 -3.15 13.18 -14.72
C ASN A 224 -2.30 14.20 -13.97
N ALA A 225 -1.25 13.73 -13.28
CA ALA A 225 -0.35 14.58 -12.50
C ALA A 225 0.55 15.39 -13.44
N LYS A 226 0.90 16.60 -13.01
CA LYS A 226 1.82 17.47 -13.73
C LYS A 226 3.09 17.68 -12.90
N PRO A 227 4.27 17.77 -13.55
CA PRO A 227 5.49 18.16 -12.84
C PRO A 227 5.30 19.48 -12.08
N GLY A 228 5.71 19.52 -10.80
CA GLY A 228 5.52 20.68 -9.91
C GLY A 228 4.29 20.59 -9.02
N GLU A 229 3.32 19.72 -9.32
CA GLU A 229 2.17 19.49 -8.45
C GLU A 229 2.55 18.71 -7.19
N VAL A 230 1.73 18.87 -6.14
CA VAL A 230 1.85 18.13 -4.90
C VAL A 230 0.97 16.87 -4.97
N TYR A 231 1.60 15.72 -4.92
CA TYR A 231 0.95 14.42 -4.89
C TYR A 231 1.12 13.78 -3.51
N TRP A 232 0.03 13.35 -2.90
CA TRP A 232 0.09 12.69 -1.62
C TRP A 232 -0.57 11.31 -1.63
N ALA A 233 0.25 10.26 -1.50
CA ALA A 233 -0.24 8.94 -1.15
C ALA A 233 -0.19 8.78 0.37
N ALA A 234 -1.36 8.82 1.02
CA ALA A 234 -1.50 8.65 2.46
C ALA A 234 -1.42 7.16 2.83
N SER A 235 -0.22 6.60 2.73
CA SER A 235 0.11 5.21 2.98
C SER A 235 1.46 5.10 3.71
N ASP A 236 2.09 3.93 3.70
CA ASP A 236 3.36 3.66 4.36
C ASP A 236 4.39 3.09 3.37
N VAL A 237 5.67 3.49 3.50
CA VAL A 237 6.76 3.01 2.66
C VAL A 237 7.01 1.51 2.75
N GLY A 238 6.52 0.85 3.79
CA GLY A 238 6.55 -0.61 3.94
C GLY A 238 5.57 -1.37 3.03
N TRP A 239 4.72 -0.67 2.27
CA TRP A 239 3.76 -1.25 1.33
C TRP A 239 4.09 -0.86 -0.11
N VAL A 240 3.51 -1.58 -1.07
CA VAL A 240 3.72 -1.28 -2.50
C VAL A 240 3.25 0.14 -2.86
N VAL A 241 2.17 0.64 -2.25
CA VAL A 241 1.71 2.03 -2.44
C VAL A 241 2.81 3.01 -2.06
N GLY A 242 3.50 2.76 -0.94
CA GLY A 242 4.60 3.62 -0.50
C GLY A 242 5.79 3.59 -1.45
N HIS A 243 6.18 2.40 -1.93
CA HIS A 243 7.24 2.29 -2.93
C HIS A 243 6.86 3.04 -4.22
N SER A 244 5.72 2.67 -4.81
CA SER A 244 5.30 3.23 -6.09
C SER A 244 4.93 4.72 -5.99
N TYR A 245 4.11 5.11 -5.02
CA TYR A 245 3.42 6.41 -5.04
C TYR A 245 3.73 7.36 -3.89
N ILE A 246 4.60 6.97 -2.93
CA ILE A 246 5.23 7.95 -2.02
C ILE A 246 6.63 8.28 -2.55
N VAL A 247 7.43 7.26 -2.95
CA VAL A 247 8.84 7.45 -3.27
C VAL A 247 9.07 7.61 -4.77
N TYR A 248 8.79 6.57 -5.58
CA TYR A 248 9.30 6.53 -6.95
C TYR A 248 8.49 7.35 -7.95
N ALA A 249 7.18 7.12 -8.08
CA ALA A 249 6.39 7.71 -9.15
C ALA A 249 6.30 9.24 -9.10
N PRO A 250 5.95 9.85 -7.94
CA PRO A 250 5.88 11.31 -7.87
C PRO A 250 7.22 11.97 -8.20
N LEU A 251 8.31 11.45 -7.65
CA LEU A 251 9.64 12.00 -7.85
C LEU A 251 10.14 11.79 -9.28
N ILE A 252 9.94 10.60 -9.90
CA ILE A 252 10.24 10.38 -11.34
C ILE A 252 9.46 11.36 -12.21
N HIS A 253 8.23 11.68 -11.82
CA HIS A 253 7.38 12.58 -12.60
C HIS A 253 7.77 14.05 -12.43
N GLY A 254 8.51 14.42 -11.38
CA GLY A 254 8.89 15.79 -11.05
C GLY A 254 7.84 16.49 -10.19
N CYS A 255 7.05 15.74 -9.44
CA CYS A 255 6.10 16.24 -8.44
C CYS A 255 6.80 16.47 -7.09
N THR A 256 6.10 17.14 -6.18
CA THR A 256 6.38 17.12 -4.75
C THR A 256 5.61 15.96 -4.13
N THR A 257 6.25 15.15 -3.30
CA THR A 257 5.59 14.07 -2.53
C THR A 257 5.53 14.40 -1.06
N ILE A 258 4.50 13.89 -0.36
CA ILE A 258 4.34 14.06 1.08
C ILE A 258 4.60 12.75 1.80
N LEU A 259 5.48 12.82 2.80
CA LEU A 259 5.74 11.75 3.75
C LEU A 259 5.06 12.11 5.08
N TYR A 260 3.94 11.47 5.37
CA TYR A 260 3.12 11.76 6.53
C TYR A 260 3.33 10.70 7.61
N GLU A 261 3.86 11.12 8.77
CA GLU A 261 4.03 10.23 9.94
C GLU A 261 2.83 10.36 10.88
N GLY A 262 1.69 9.81 10.47
CA GLY A 262 0.46 9.86 11.24
C GLY A 262 -0.57 8.83 10.80
N LYS A 263 -1.74 8.92 11.36
CA LYS A 263 -2.91 8.09 11.04
C LYS A 263 -4.04 8.97 10.51
N PRO A 264 -5.03 8.42 9.81
CA PRO A 264 -6.18 9.21 9.33
C PRO A 264 -7.03 9.78 10.48
N VAL A 265 -6.97 9.15 11.65
CA VAL A 265 -7.64 9.56 12.90
C VAL A 265 -6.65 9.49 14.06
N ARG A 266 -6.93 10.22 15.15
CA ARG A 266 -6.12 10.24 16.40
C ARG A 266 -4.72 10.88 16.29
N THR A 267 -4.39 11.50 15.14
CA THR A 267 -3.11 12.20 14.98
C THR A 267 -3.27 13.56 14.27
N PRO A 268 -3.80 14.57 14.95
CA PRO A 268 -4.41 14.53 16.30
C PRO A 268 -5.88 14.08 16.29
N ASP A 269 -6.60 14.21 15.18
CA ASP A 269 -8.05 14.04 15.03
C ASP A 269 -8.42 13.60 13.60
N PRO A 270 -9.71 13.37 13.29
CA PRO A 270 -10.14 12.93 11.94
C PRO A 270 -10.03 14.02 10.85
N ALA A 271 -9.66 15.28 11.21
CA ALA A 271 -9.40 16.32 10.22
C ALA A 271 -7.97 16.29 9.66
N ALA A 272 -7.12 15.41 10.16
CA ALA A 272 -5.70 15.37 9.82
C ALA A 272 -5.42 15.34 8.30
N PHE A 273 -6.19 14.55 7.53
CA PHE A 273 -6.02 14.47 6.07
C PHE A 273 -6.40 15.78 5.37
N TRP A 274 -7.46 16.42 5.81
CA TRP A 274 -7.94 17.69 5.24
C TRP A 274 -6.97 18.82 5.53
N ARG A 275 -6.42 18.84 6.76
CA ARG A 275 -5.35 19.76 7.15
C ARG A 275 -4.14 19.65 6.23
N VAL A 276 -3.64 18.42 6.01
CA VAL A 276 -2.48 18.17 5.15
C VAL A 276 -2.77 18.61 3.71
N CYS A 277 -3.96 18.29 3.20
CA CYS A 277 -4.35 18.70 1.84
C CYS A 277 -4.36 20.22 1.67
N GLN A 278 -4.89 20.94 2.64
CA GLN A 278 -4.93 22.41 2.58
C GLN A 278 -3.56 23.04 2.81
N GLU A 279 -2.84 22.58 3.83
CA GLU A 279 -1.59 23.21 4.29
C GLU A 279 -0.45 23.04 3.28
N HIS A 280 -0.47 21.95 2.52
CA HIS A 280 0.56 21.64 1.52
C HIS A 280 0.07 21.75 0.08
N ASP A 281 -1.09 22.35 -0.16
CA ASP A 281 -1.68 22.55 -1.50
C ASP A 281 -1.73 21.26 -2.33
N VAL A 282 -2.17 20.15 -1.71
CA VAL A 282 -2.25 18.84 -2.36
C VAL A 282 -3.20 18.89 -3.56
N ASN A 283 -2.70 18.51 -4.73
CA ASN A 283 -3.49 18.45 -5.97
C ASN A 283 -4.19 17.10 -6.13
N ILE A 284 -3.53 16.02 -5.71
CA ILE A 284 -4.03 14.65 -5.82
C ILE A 284 -3.78 13.95 -4.49
N LEU A 285 -4.86 13.41 -3.90
CA LEU A 285 -4.82 12.57 -2.71
C LEU A 285 -5.08 11.11 -3.12
N PHE A 286 -4.22 10.21 -2.68
CA PHE A 286 -4.44 8.78 -2.81
C PHE A 286 -4.42 8.11 -1.42
N SER A 287 -5.45 7.33 -1.08
CA SER A 287 -5.48 6.58 0.17
C SER A 287 -6.32 5.29 0.04
N ALA A 288 -6.42 4.54 1.13
CA ALA A 288 -7.26 3.34 1.17
C ALA A 288 -8.69 3.66 1.64
N PRO A 289 -9.71 2.93 1.18
CA PRO A 289 -11.09 3.06 1.68
C PRO A 289 -11.20 2.97 3.20
N THR A 290 -10.43 2.10 3.84
CA THR A 290 -10.38 1.96 5.32
C THR A 290 -10.03 3.28 6.03
N ALA A 291 -9.18 4.12 5.45
CA ALA A 291 -8.85 5.43 6.04
C ALA A 291 -10.06 6.36 6.06
N PHE A 292 -10.81 6.40 4.96
CA PHE A 292 -12.01 7.22 4.85
C PHE A 292 -13.17 6.68 5.68
N ARG A 293 -13.33 5.35 5.80
CA ARG A 293 -14.30 4.76 6.73
C ARG A 293 -13.99 5.13 8.18
N ALA A 294 -12.70 5.16 8.56
CA ALA A 294 -12.30 5.59 9.89
C ALA A 294 -12.62 7.08 10.14
N ILE A 295 -12.38 7.95 9.15
CA ILE A 295 -12.73 9.37 9.21
C ILE A 295 -14.26 9.54 9.29
N LYS A 296 -15.01 8.87 8.37
CA LYS A 296 -16.49 8.89 8.36
C LYS A 296 -17.09 8.44 9.68
N LYS A 297 -16.48 7.45 10.33
CA LYS A 297 -16.94 6.97 11.63
C LYS A 297 -16.86 8.03 12.71
N GLU A 298 -15.78 8.81 12.74
CA GLU A 298 -15.54 9.85 13.77
C GLU A 298 -16.15 11.21 13.40
N ASP A 299 -16.37 11.49 12.09
CA ASP A 299 -16.98 12.73 11.57
C ASP A 299 -18.01 12.42 10.47
N PRO A 300 -19.12 11.73 10.79
CA PRO A 300 -20.08 11.28 9.78
C PRO A 300 -20.75 12.40 9.00
N GLU A 301 -20.94 13.56 9.61
CA GLU A 301 -21.54 14.74 8.97
C GLU A 301 -20.51 15.59 8.21
N GLY A 302 -19.21 15.30 8.34
CA GLY A 302 -18.14 16.02 7.67
C GLY A 302 -17.98 17.47 8.17
N GLU A 303 -18.26 17.72 9.45
CA GLU A 303 -18.15 19.06 10.02
C GLU A 303 -16.70 19.56 10.03
N LEU A 304 -15.76 18.66 10.24
CA LEU A 304 -14.34 19.00 10.25
C LEU A 304 -13.80 19.31 8.85
N ILE A 305 -14.32 18.67 7.81
CA ILE A 305 -13.92 18.94 6.42
C ILE A 305 -14.21 20.40 6.05
N LYS A 306 -15.32 20.97 6.55
CA LYS A 306 -15.73 22.34 6.26
C LYS A 306 -14.70 23.40 6.71
N GLN A 307 -13.83 23.05 7.65
CA GLN A 307 -12.77 23.94 8.14
C GLN A 307 -11.58 24.04 7.17
N TYR A 308 -11.52 23.13 6.19
CA TYR A 308 -10.40 23.00 5.23
C TYR A 308 -10.91 23.08 3.79
N PRO A 309 -10.92 24.25 3.14
CA PRO A 309 -11.46 24.41 1.79
C PRO A 309 -10.69 23.68 0.68
N MET A 310 -9.41 23.36 0.88
CA MET A 310 -8.55 22.57 -0.03
C MET A 310 -8.68 22.98 -1.52
N PRO A 311 -8.41 24.23 -1.89
CA PRO A 311 -8.68 24.72 -3.25
C PRO A 311 -7.83 24.02 -4.32
N ALA A 312 -6.65 23.54 -3.97
CA ALA A 312 -5.75 22.85 -4.89
C ALA A 312 -6.17 21.39 -5.17
N LEU A 313 -6.89 20.74 -4.25
CA LEU A 313 -7.30 19.35 -4.37
C LEU A 313 -8.32 19.18 -5.50
N ARG A 314 -7.97 18.39 -6.54
CA ARG A 314 -8.84 18.16 -7.69
C ARG A 314 -9.41 16.75 -7.77
N THR A 315 -8.70 15.74 -7.24
CA THR A 315 -9.11 14.34 -7.35
C THR A 315 -8.63 13.54 -6.15
N ILE A 316 -9.45 12.58 -5.71
CA ILE A 316 -9.12 11.61 -4.67
C ILE A 316 -9.12 10.22 -5.30
N PHE A 317 -8.01 9.49 -5.16
CA PHE A 317 -7.89 8.10 -5.60
C PHE A 317 -7.97 7.15 -4.41
N MET A 318 -8.61 6.00 -4.62
CA MET A 318 -8.68 4.95 -3.61
C MET A 318 -8.28 3.60 -4.20
N ALA A 319 -7.56 2.79 -3.41
CA ALA A 319 -7.21 1.42 -3.74
C ALA A 319 -6.83 0.60 -2.50
N GLY A 320 -6.58 -0.69 -2.73
CA GLY A 320 -6.04 -1.60 -1.72
C GLY A 320 -7.06 -2.56 -1.15
N GLU A 321 -8.31 -2.21 -1.22
CA GLU A 321 -9.49 -3.04 -0.91
C GLU A 321 -10.67 -2.52 -1.73
N ARG A 322 -11.77 -3.27 -1.75
CA ARG A 322 -12.98 -2.84 -2.44
C ARG A 322 -13.50 -1.52 -1.87
N LEU A 323 -13.73 -0.56 -2.75
CA LEU A 323 -14.39 0.69 -2.40
C LEU A 323 -15.91 0.50 -2.49
N ASP A 324 -16.55 0.49 -1.33
CA ASP A 324 -18.00 0.39 -1.26
C ASP A 324 -18.67 1.71 -1.67
N PRO A 325 -19.81 1.65 -2.41
CA PRO A 325 -20.51 2.83 -2.88
C PRO A 325 -20.88 3.84 -1.77
N PRO A 326 -21.33 3.42 -0.57
CA PRO A 326 -21.62 4.36 0.52
C PRO A 326 -20.40 5.16 1.01
N THR A 327 -19.21 4.58 0.99
CA THR A 327 -17.98 5.31 1.34
C THR A 327 -17.58 6.28 0.24
N LEU A 328 -17.62 5.84 -1.03
CA LEU A 328 -17.38 6.69 -2.19
C LEU A 328 -18.28 7.92 -2.17
N GLN A 329 -19.60 7.71 -2.10
CA GLN A 329 -20.60 8.78 -2.11
C GLN A 329 -20.41 9.77 -0.96
N TRP A 330 -20.10 9.27 0.25
CA TRP A 330 -19.84 10.13 1.40
C TRP A 330 -18.62 11.04 1.15
N VAL A 331 -17.51 10.50 0.63
CA VAL A 331 -16.31 11.30 0.36
C VAL A 331 -16.58 12.34 -0.73
N GLU A 332 -17.24 11.97 -1.83
CA GLU A 332 -17.61 12.92 -2.89
C GLU A 332 -18.55 14.02 -2.38
N GLU A 333 -19.57 13.64 -1.60
CA GLU A 333 -20.51 14.60 -1.03
C GLU A 333 -19.83 15.60 -0.10
N LYS A 334 -18.96 15.12 0.80
CA LYS A 334 -18.34 15.99 1.81
C LYS A 334 -17.17 16.82 1.25
N THR A 335 -16.38 16.26 0.33
CA THR A 335 -15.22 16.96 -0.26
C THR A 335 -15.57 17.78 -1.49
N LYS A 336 -16.67 17.47 -2.18
CA LYS A 336 -17.02 18.02 -3.51
C LYS A 336 -15.92 17.77 -4.56
N ARG A 337 -15.24 16.64 -4.46
CA ARG A 337 -14.18 16.19 -5.39
C ARG A 337 -14.53 14.82 -5.94
N PRO A 338 -14.21 14.53 -7.22
CA PRO A 338 -14.38 13.20 -7.78
C PRO A 338 -13.50 12.19 -7.03
N VAL A 339 -14.08 11.02 -6.76
CA VAL A 339 -13.40 9.89 -6.14
C VAL A 339 -13.23 8.78 -7.16
N VAL A 340 -12.01 8.44 -7.46
CA VAL A 340 -11.64 7.43 -8.45
C VAL A 340 -11.18 6.16 -7.76
N ASP A 341 -11.95 5.08 -7.90
CA ASP A 341 -11.48 3.74 -7.53
C ASP A 341 -10.54 3.22 -8.60
N HIS A 342 -9.47 2.55 -8.19
CA HIS A 342 -8.56 1.86 -9.09
C HIS A 342 -8.03 0.59 -8.44
N TRP A 343 -7.87 -0.47 -9.24
CA TRP A 343 -7.49 -1.78 -8.74
C TRP A 343 -6.11 -2.19 -9.23
N TRP A 344 -5.31 -2.69 -8.31
CA TRP A 344 -3.98 -3.24 -8.54
C TRP A 344 -3.48 -4.07 -7.35
N GLN A 345 -2.33 -4.67 -7.52
CA GLN A 345 -1.75 -5.59 -6.55
C GLN A 345 -0.28 -5.24 -6.27
N THR A 346 0.28 -5.77 -5.18
CA THR A 346 1.72 -5.66 -4.93
C THR A 346 2.52 -6.24 -6.10
N GLU A 347 2.01 -7.30 -6.71
CA GLU A 347 2.59 -7.98 -7.84
C GLU A 347 2.67 -7.12 -9.09
N THR A 348 1.67 -6.32 -9.37
CA THR A 348 1.67 -5.45 -10.56
C THR A 348 2.37 -4.11 -10.32
N GLY A 349 2.31 -3.59 -9.09
CA GLY A 349 3.01 -2.37 -8.69
C GLY A 349 2.38 -1.06 -9.16
N TRP A 350 1.38 -1.11 -10.05
CA TRP A 350 0.60 0.00 -10.56
C TRP A 350 -0.76 -0.48 -11.04
N ALA A 351 -1.68 0.45 -11.34
CA ALA A 351 -3.08 0.15 -11.57
C ALA A 351 -3.30 -0.72 -12.82
N ILE A 352 -3.95 -1.88 -12.60
CA ILE A 352 -4.44 -2.77 -13.65
C ILE A 352 -5.69 -2.18 -14.28
N SER A 353 -6.56 -1.58 -13.48
CA SER A 353 -7.74 -0.84 -13.93
C SER A 353 -7.89 0.46 -13.17
N GLY A 354 -8.45 1.46 -13.82
CA GLY A 354 -8.69 2.79 -13.27
C GLY A 354 -9.26 3.72 -14.32
N ASN A 355 -9.63 4.93 -13.93
CA ASN A 355 -10.01 5.97 -14.87
C ASN A 355 -8.74 6.67 -15.38
N PRO A 356 -8.41 6.58 -16.68
CA PRO A 356 -7.17 7.14 -17.21
C PRO A 356 -7.29 8.65 -17.46
N LEU A 357 -7.46 9.43 -16.40
CA LEU A 357 -7.76 10.88 -16.42
C LEU A 357 -6.78 11.73 -17.24
N GLY A 358 -5.60 11.20 -17.53
CA GLY A 358 -4.61 11.88 -18.36
C GLY A 358 -4.76 11.63 -19.85
N LEU A 359 -5.62 10.71 -20.26
CA LEU A 359 -5.97 10.39 -21.65
C LEU A 359 -7.41 10.78 -21.95
N GLU A 360 -8.34 10.16 -21.23
CA GLU A 360 -9.77 10.34 -21.40
C GLU A 360 -10.46 10.09 -20.06
N GLU A 361 -11.44 10.90 -19.73
CA GLU A 361 -12.23 10.75 -18.51
C GLU A 361 -13.51 9.97 -18.83
N PHE A 362 -13.66 8.79 -18.22
CA PHE A 362 -14.88 7.99 -18.32
C PHE A 362 -15.83 8.33 -17.16
N PRO A 363 -17.16 8.22 -17.36
CA PRO A 363 -18.13 8.33 -16.28
C PRO A 363 -17.80 7.37 -15.15
N LEU A 364 -17.84 7.84 -13.89
CA LEU A 364 -17.60 6.99 -12.73
C LEU A 364 -18.84 6.14 -12.43
N LYS A 365 -18.64 4.83 -12.28
CA LYS A 365 -19.69 3.89 -11.81
C LYS A 365 -19.33 3.44 -10.38
N PRO A 366 -20.17 3.70 -9.37
CA PRO A 366 -19.91 3.25 -8.00
C PRO A 366 -19.67 1.74 -7.92
N GLY A 367 -18.62 1.33 -7.21
CA GLY A 367 -18.23 -0.07 -7.08
C GLY A 367 -17.37 -0.62 -8.21
N SER A 368 -17.13 0.15 -9.27
CA SER A 368 -16.25 -0.20 -10.39
C SER A 368 -14.90 0.49 -10.28
N SER A 369 -13.84 -0.23 -10.60
CA SER A 369 -12.50 0.32 -10.85
C SER A 369 -12.32 0.87 -12.27
N THR A 370 -13.39 1.19 -12.96
CA THR A 370 -13.50 1.76 -14.30
C THR A 370 -13.01 0.77 -15.38
N MET A 371 -12.01 1.14 -16.15
CA MET A 371 -11.54 0.37 -17.33
C MET A 371 -10.17 -0.26 -17.06
N PRO A 372 -9.83 -1.35 -17.76
CA PRO A 372 -8.45 -1.79 -17.84
C PRO A 372 -7.53 -0.65 -18.27
N THR A 373 -6.46 -0.43 -17.53
CA THR A 373 -5.47 0.60 -17.88
C THR A 373 -4.75 0.21 -19.16
N PRO A 374 -4.55 1.13 -20.12
CA PRO A 374 -3.83 0.83 -21.35
C PRO A 374 -2.47 0.16 -21.07
N GLY A 375 -2.28 -1.03 -21.63
CA GLY A 375 -1.17 -1.94 -21.37
C GLY A 375 -1.58 -3.23 -20.66
N PHE A 376 -2.73 -3.28 -19.99
CA PHE A 376 -3.30 -4.48 -19.41
C PHE A 376 -4.48 -5.00 -20.27
N ASP A 377 -4.42 -6.27 -20.67
CA ASP A 377 -5.54 -6.99 -21.28
C ASP A 377 -6.21 -7.83 -20.19
N VAL A 378 -7.27 -7.28 -19.58
CA VAL A 378 -8.01 -7.89 -18.47
C VAL A 378 -9.20 -8.66 -19.00
N GLN A 379 -9.31 -9.91 -18.59
CA GLN A 379 -10.42 -10.80 -18.95
C GLN A 379 -11.01 -11.44 -17.71
N VAL A 380 -12.24 -11.93 -17.83
CA VAL A 380 -12.91 -12.71 -16.79
C VAL A 380 -13.21 -14.10 -17.34
N LEU A 381 -12.71 -15.14 -16.67
CA LEU A 381 -12.83 -16.53 -17.10
C LEU A 381 -13.65 -17.34 -16.09
N ASP A 382 -14.32 -18.39 -16.60
CA ASP A 382 -14.91 -19.41 -15.76
C ASP A 382 -13.86 -20.42 -15.23
N GLU A 383 -14.31 -21.46 -14.53
CA GLU A 383 -13.43 -22.49 -13.98
C GLU A 383 -12.73 -23.35 -15.07
N THR A 384 -13.29 -23.37 -16.28
CA THR A 384 -12.72 -24.11 -17.42
C THR A 384 -11.68 -23.30 -18.20
N GLY A 385 -11.55 -21.99 -17.87
CA GLY A 385 -10.68 -21.05 -18.59
C GLY A 385 -11.34 -20.43 -19.82
N SER A 386 -12.66 -20.52 -19.95
CA SER A 386 -13.43 -19.87 -21.01
C SER A 386 -13.90 -18.47 -20.59
N PRO A 387 -13.87 -17.46 -21.51
CA PRO A 387 -14.44 -16.15 -21.20
C PRO A 387 -15.91 -16.23 -20.82
N VAL A 388 -16.31 -15.50 -19.79
CA VAL A 388 -17.71 -15.37 -19.37
C VAL A 388 -18.44 -14.23 -20.10
N ALA A 389 -19.77 -14.24 -20.08
CA ALA A 389 -20.56 -13.15 -20.64
C ALA A 389 -20.48 -11.89 -19.77
N ALA A 390 -20.87 -10.73 -20.33
CA ALA A 390 -20.98 -9.49 -19.58
C ALA A 390 -21.91 -9.68 -18.35
N ASN A 391 -21.50 -9.05 -17.23
CA ASN A 391 -22.15 -9.17 -15.91
C ASN A 391 -22.06 -10.55 -15.25
N GLU A 392 -21.37 -11.51 -15.84
CA GLU A 392 -21.12 -12.82 -15.25
C GLU A 392 -19.83 -12.81 -14.43
N GLN A 393 -19.90 -13.32 -13.19
CA GLN A 393 -18.75 -13.37 -12.29
C GLN A 393 -17.80 -14.53 -12.63
N GLY A 394 -16.50 -14.27 -12.58
CA GLY A 394 -15.47 -15.26 -12.80
C GLY A 394 -14.12 -14.86 -12.19
N PHE A 395 -13.08 -15.52 -12.67
CA PHE A 395 -11.69 -15.25 -12.31
C PHE A 395 -11.18 -14.06 -13.11
N ILE A 396 -10.74 -13.02 -12.45
CA ILE A 396 -10.08 -11.89 -13.12
C ILE A 396 -8.64 -12.31 -13.46
N VAL A 397 -8.33 -12.31 -14.74
CA VAL A 397 -7.02 -12.68 -15.28
C VAL A 397 -6.48 -11.59 -16.19
N ILE A 398 -5.18 -11.59 -16.43
CA ILE A 398 -4.52 -10.65 -17.34
C ILE A 398 -3.81 -11.46 -18.40
N GLN A 399 -4.11 -11.22 -19.68
CA GLN A 399 -3.45 -11.88 -20.78
C GLN A 399 -1.96 -11.51 -20.82
N LEU A 400 -1.11 -12.51 -21.01
CA LEU A 400 0.33 -12.32 -21.13
C LEU A 400 0.73 -11.80 -22.53
N PRO A 401 1.81 -11.00 -22.61
CA PRO A 401 2.73 -10.64 -21.54
C PRO A 401 2.21 -9.53 -20.63
N LEU A 402 2.59 -9.56 -19.35
CA LEU A 402 2.33 -8.44 -18.44
C LEU A 402 3.08 -7.18 -18.91
N PRO A 403 2.50 -5.99 -18.74
CA PRO A 403 3.18 -4.75 -19.08
C PRO A 403 4.39 -4.49 -18.15
N PRO A 404 5.31 -3.58 -18.56
CA PRO A 404 6.44 -3.18 -17.72
C PRO A 404 6.01 -2.75 -16.31
N GLY A 405 6.87 -2.98 -15.34
CA GLY A 405 6.61 -2.60 -13.93
C GLY A 405 5.90 -3.66 -13.10
N CYS A 406 5.38 -4.72 -13.70
CA CYS A 406 4.89 -5.89 -12.97
C CYS A 406 6.05 -6.71 -12.37
N LEU A 407 5.74 -7.67 -11.48
CA LEU A 407 6.75 -8.53 -10.88
C LEU A 407 7.50 -9.30 -11.97
N ALA A 408 8.83 -9.36 -11.85
CA ALA A 408 9.67 -10.19 -12.72
C ALA A 408 9.68 -11.66 -12.25
N THR A 409 9.70 -11.83 -10.93
CA THR A 409 9.72 -13.15 -10.27
C THR A 409 9.45 -13.01 -8.76
N VAL A 410 9.42 -14.14 -8.07
CA VAL A 410 9.52 -14.23 -6.61
C VAL A 410 10.98 -14.45 -6.23
N TRP A 411 11.50 -13.69 -5.29
CA TRP A 411 12.88 -13.73 -4.84
C TRP A 411 13.31 -15.16 -4.46
N ARG A 412 14.40 -15.63 -5.07
CA ARG A 412 14.98 -16.97 -4.87
C ARG A 412 14.02 -18.16 -5.06
N ASN A 413 12.85 -17.94 -5.69
CA ASN A 413 11.85 -18.97 -5.87
C ASN A 413 10.99 -18.75 -7.13
N HIS A 414 11.61 -18.91 -8.31
CA HIS A 414 10.94 -18.74 -9.59
C HIS A 414 9.80 -19.75 -9.81
N ASP A 415 9.95 -20.97 -9.31
CA ASP A 415 8.89 -21.99 -9.41
C ASP A 415 7.62 -21.57 -8.68
N ARG A 416 7.77 -20.86 -7.54
CA ARG A 416 6.63 -20.29 -6.82
C ARG A 416 5.96 -19.15 -7.60
N PHE A 417 6.71 -18.41 -8.41
CA PHE A 417 6.13 -17.43 -9.33
C PHE A 417 5.31 -18.13 -10.41
N GLN A 418 5.88 -19.10 -11.09
CA GLN A 418 5.19 -19.85 -12.14
C GLN A 418 3.94 -20.55 -11.61
N SER A 419 4.07 -21.36 -10.56
CA SER A 419 2.96 -22.12 -10.00
C SER A 419 1.86 -21.25 -9.37
N GLY A 420 2.22 -20.12 -8.79
CA GLY A 420 1.28 -19.25 -8.11
C GLY A 420 0.48 -18.32 -9.01
N TYR A 421 0.97 -18.05 -10.24
CA TYR A 421 0.37 -17.00 -11.07
C TYR A 421 0.15 -17.38 -12.54
N LEU A 422 0.84 -18.42 -13.09
CA LEU A 422 0.87 -18.66 -14.53
C LEU A 422 0.36 -20.03 -14.96
N THR A 423 0.09 -20.95 -14.02
CA THR A 423 -0.22 -22.36 -14.37
C THR A 423 -1.71 -22.67 -14.39
N GLN A 424 -2.54 -21.95 -13.63
CA GLN A 424 -3.97 -22.24 -13.53
C GLN A 424 -4.69 -22.04 -14.87
N PHE A 425 -4.41 -20.94 -15.55
CA PHE A 425 -4.92 -20.64 -16.89
C PHE A 425 -3.74 -20.33 -17.82
N PRO A 426 -3.34 -21.28 -18.69
CA PRO A 426 -2.20 -21.07 -19.59
C PRO A 426 -2.39 -19.85 -20.50
N GLY A 427 -1.36 -18.99 -20.58
CA GLY A 427 -1.41 -17.74 -21.33
C GLY A 427 -1.92 -16.51 -20.54
N TYR A 428 -2.27 -16.71 -19.25
CA TYR A 428 -2.75 -15.66 -18.39
C TYR A 428 -1.97 -15.55 -17.08
N TYR A 429 -1.90 -14.35 -16.55
CA TYR A 429 -1.57 -14.10 -15.16
C TYR A 429 -2.86 -14.16 -14.32
N VAL A 430 -2.86 -14.97 -13.28
CA VAL A 430 -4.00 -15.16 -12.37
C VAL A 430 -3.90 -14.19 -11.21
N SER A 431 -4.81 -13.22 -11.14
CA SER A 431 -4.80 -12.21 -10.08
C SER A 431 -5.16 -12.78 -8.70
N GLY A 432 -5.95 -13.85 -8.66
CA GLY A 432 -6.57 -14.39 -7.46
C GLY A 432 -7.74 -13.55 -6.94
N ASP A 433 -8.18 -12.56 -7.71
CA ASP A 433 -9.39 -11.78 -7.48
C ASP A 433 -10.50 -12.25 -8.41
N GLY A 434 -11.74 -12.14 -7.93
CA GLY A 434 -12.95 -12.44 -8.70
C GLY A 434 -13.75 -11.17 -8.97
N GLY A 435 -14.50 -11.19 -10.07
CA GLY A 435 -15.32 -10.05 -10.46
C GLY A 435 -15.98 -10.27 -11.81
N TYR A 436 -16.46 -9.21 -12.41
CA TYR A 436 -17.11 -9.23 -13.73
C TYR A 436 -16.80 -7.94 -14.51
N ILE A 437 -17.03 -7.99 -15.81
CA ILE A 437 -17.01 -6.83 -16.70
C ILE A 437 -18.45 -6.60 -17.17
N ASP A 438 -18.94 -5.37 -17.09
CA ASP A 438 -20.29 -5.04 -17.54
C ASP A 438 -20.35 -4.83 -19.07
N GLU A 439 -21.54 -4.54 -19.60
CA GLU A 439 -21.81 -4.35 -21.04
C GLU A 439 -21.05 -3.13 -21.63
N ASP A 440 -20.70 -2.15 -20.79
CA ASP A 440 -19.94 -0.96 -21.17
C ASP A 440 -18.40 -1.17 -21.01
N GLY A 441 -17.97 -2.34 -20.59
CA GLY A 441 -16.55 -2.69 -20.38
C GLY A 441 -15.96 -2.30 -19.03
N TYR A 442 -16.79 -1.90 -18.06
CA TYR A 442 -16.35 -1.54 -16.72
C TYR A 442 -16.06 -2.76 -15.87
N LEU A 443 -14.90 -2.76 -15.22
CA LEU A 443 -14.46 -3.84 -14.33
C LEU A 443 -14.97 -3.63 -12.90
N PHE A 444 -15.63 -4.64 -12.36
CA PHE A 444 -16.09 -4.71 -10.98
C PHE A 444 -15.33 -5.81 -10.24
N VAL A 445 -14.45 -5.43 -9.32
CA VAL A 445 -13.67 -6.37 -8.50
C VAL A 445 -14.44 -6.67 -7.23
N MET A 446 -14.93 -7.90 -7.11
CA MET A 446 -15.82 -8.31 -6.00
C MET A 446 -15.06 -8.80 -4.77
N GLY A 447 -13.79 -9.16 -4.91
CA GLY A 447 -12.92 -9.60 -3.81
C GLY A 447 -12.04 -10.77 -4.19
N ARG A 448 -11.37 -11.35 -3.18
CA ARG A 448 -10.52 -12.54 -3.38
C ARG A 448 -11.37 -13.77 -3.70
N ILE A 449 -10.93 -14.56 -4.65
CA ILE A 449 -11.59 -15.84 -4.99
C ILE A 449 -11.64 -16.77 -3.77
N ASP A 450 -10.62 -16.71 -2.93
CA ASP A 450 -10.54 -17.48 -1.68
C ASP A 450 -11.57 -17.03 -0.61
N ASP A 451 -12.14 -15.84 -0.74
CA ASP A 451 -13.13 -15.28 0.19
C ASP A 451 -14.58 -15.54 -0.27
N VAL A 452 -14.79 -16.26 -1.38
CA VAL A 452 -16.12 -16.72 -1.84
C VAL A 452 -16.67 -17.77 -0.87
N ILE A 453 -17.93 -17.61 -0.47
CA ILE A 453 -18.63 -18.54 0.41
C ILE A 453 -19.42 -19.55 -0.44
N ASN A 454 -19.19 -20.83 -0.22
CA ASN A 454 -19.93 -21.88 -0.91
C ASN A 454 -21.11 -22.37 -0.06
N VAL A 455 -22.30 -21.87 -0.36
CA VAL A 455 -23.54 -22.22 0.33
C VAL A 455 -24.32 -23.25 -0.49
N ALA A 456 -24.31 -24.51 -0.09
CA ALA A 456 -25.02 -25.60 -0.76
C ALA A 456 -24.77 -25.65 -2.29
N GLY A 457 -23.52 -25.41 -2.72
CA GLY A 457 -23.14 -25.37 -4.13
C GLY A 457 -23.25 -24.01 -4.82
N HIS A 458 -23.85 -23.01 -4.16
CA HIS A 458 -23.91 -21.64 -4.68
C HIS A 458 -22.70 -20.85 -4.18
N ARG A 459 -21.98 -20.23 -5.10
CA ARG A 459 -20.83 -19.37 -4.81
C ARG A 459 -21.34 -17.94 -4.60
N LEU A 460 -21.16 -17.43 -3.40
CA LEU A 460 -21.64 -16.11 -2.99
C LEU A 460 -20.48 -15.20 -2.63
N SER A 461 -20.48 -13.98 -3.14
CA SER A 461 -19.46 -12.98 -2.84
C SER A 461 -19.66 -12.42 -1.43
N THR A 462 -18.59 -12.44 -0.62
CA THR A 462 -18.59 -11.71 0.65
C THR A 462 -18.73 -10.20 0.42
N GLY A 463 -18.12 -9.69 -0.67
CA GLY A 463 -18.15 -8.27 -1.02
C GLY A 463 -19.57 -7.75 -1.32
N GLU A 464 -20.41 -8.53 -2.00
CA GLU A 464 -21.79 -8.17 -2.29
C GLU A 464 -22.61 -8.04 -1.00
N MET A 465 -22.47 -9.01 -0.09
CA MET A 465 -23.14 -8.93 1.22
C MET A 465 -22.62 -7.76 2.05
N GLU A 466 -21.29 -7.50 2.03
CA GLU A 466 -20.69 -6.38 2.74
C GLU A 466 -21.16 -5.02 2.20
N GLU A 467 -21.43 -4.92 0.90
CA GLU A 467 -22.01 -3.71 0.29
C GLU A 467 -23.40 -3.44 0.83
N ILE A 468 -24.25 -4.47 0.87
CA ILE A 468 -25.61 -4.37 1.39
C ILE A 468 -25.60 -3.96 2.87
N LEU A 469 -24.75 -4.60 3.68
CA LEU A 469 -24.61 -4.26 5.10
C LEU A 469 -24.08 -2.83 5.29
N GLY A 470 -23.04 -2.45 4.52
CA GLY A 470 -22.43 -1.13 4.55
C GLY A 470 -23.37 0.00 4.09
N GLY A 471 -24.36 -0.34 3.27
CA GLY A 471 -25.43 0.57 2.83
C GLY A 471 -26.47 0.90 3.92
N HIS A 472 -26.37 0.31 5.11
CA HIS A 472 -27.24 0.66 6.23
C HIS A 472 -26.77 1.95 6.92
N ASN A 473 -27.71 2.85 7.24
CA ASN A 473 -27.41 4.18 7.77
C ASN A 473 -26.55 4.16 9.04
N ASP A 474 -26.70 3.16 9.89
CA ASP A 474 -26.05 3.07 11.18
C ASP A 474 -24.72 2.28 11.14
N VAL A 475 -24.38 1.68 10.00
CA VAL A 475 -23.18 0.86 9.83
C VAL A 475 -21.98 1.76 9.44
N ALA A 476 -20.90 1.62 10.19
CA ALA A 476 -19.61 2.26 9.89
C ALA A 476 -18.68 1.34 9.11
N GLU A 477 -18.61 0.06 9.51
CA GLU A 477 -17.77 -0.96 8.89
C GLU A 477 -18.45 -2.33 9.01
N CYS A 478 -18.20 -3.20 8.05
CA CYS A 478 -18.67 -4.58 8.11
C CYS A 478 -17.68 -5.56 7.49
N ALA A 479 -17.85 -6.82 7.81
CA ALA A 479 -17.14 -7.94 7.19
C ALA A 479 -18.03 -9.16 7.18
N VAL A 480 -17.96 -9.96 6.11
CA VAL A 480 -18.66 -11.23 5.99
C VAL A 480 -17.66 -12.36 5.85
N ILE A 481 -17.87 -13.45 6.56
CA ILE A 481 -17.05 -14.67 6.47
C ILE A 481 -17.94 -15.88 6.22
N GLY A 482 -17.38 -16.94 5.62
CA GLY A 482 -18.01 -18.26 5.55
C GLY A 482 -17.76 -19.03 6.84
N ALA A 483 -18.82 -19.28 7.61
CA ALA A 483 -18.77 -20.17 8.75
C ALA A 483 -19.13 -21.60 8.33
N HIS A 484 -18.47 -22.61 8.91
CA HIS A 484 -18.75 -24.01 8.59
C HIS A 484 -20.20 -24.39 8.99
N ASP A 485 -20.91 -25.03 8.08
CA ASP A 485 -22.25 -25.60 8.30
C ASP A 485 -22.30 -27.05 7.84
N ALA A 486 -22.79 -27.94 8.68
CA ALA A 486 -22.77 -29.38 8.44
C ALA A 486 -23.65 -29.81 7.25
N LEU A 487 -24.69 -29.02 6.89
CA LEU A 487 -25.62 -29.35 5.80
C LEU A 487 -25.30 -28.60 4.51
N LYS A 488 -24.80 -27.38 4.62
CA LYS A 488 -24.61 -26.45 3.48
C LYS A 488 -23.15 -26.24 3.13
N GLY A 489 -22.22 -26.88 3.84
CA GLY A 489 -20.79 -26.66 3.72
C GLY A 489 -20.35 -25.37 4.39
N GLN A 490 -20.87 -24.22 3.94
CA GLN A 490 -20.66 -22.92 4.56
C GLN A 490 -21.95 -22.11 4.61
N ILE A 491 -22.03 -21.21 5.58
CA ILE A 491 -23.06 -20.16 5.64
C ILE A 491 -22.38 -18.80 5.92
N PRO A 492 -22.90 -17.72 5.35
CA PRO A 492 -22.36 -16.39 5.63
C PRO A 492 -22.67 -15.94 7.06
N TYR A 493 -21.67 -15.30 7.68
CA TYR A 493 -21.78 -14.69 9.00
C TYR A 493 -21.27 -13.25 8.92
N GLY A 494 -22.11 -12.27 9.26
CA GLY A 494 -21.79 -10.85 9.21
C GLY A 494 -21.28 -10.32 10.55
N PHE A 495 -20.24 -9.51 10.50
CA PHE A 495 -19.76 -8.70 11.63
C PHE A 495 -19.90 -7.23 11.27
N VAL A 496 -20.49 -6.45 12.15
CA VAL A 496 -20.84 -5.05 11.87
C VAL A 496 -20.35 -4.16 13.01
N VAL A 497 -19.71 -3.06 12.65
CA VAL A 497 -19.35 -1.96 13.56
C VAL A 497 -20.31 -0.82 13.30
N LEU A 498 -21.00 -0.35 14.32
CA LEU A 498 -21.91 0.80 14.20
C LEU A 498 -21.15 2.11 14.24
N LYS A 499 -21.78 3.16 13.70
CA LYS A 499 -21.29 4.54 13.85
C LYS A 499 -21.33 4.96 15.30
N ASP A 500 -20.44 5.89 15.69
CA ASP A 500 -20.42 6.39 17.06
C ASP A 500 -21.75 7.08 17.42
N GLY A 501 -22.28 6.73 18.60
CA GLY A 501 -23.60 7.18 19.05
C GLY A 501 -24.78 6.34 18.60
N HIS A 502 -24.58 5.32 17.77
CA HIS A 502 -25.62 4.39 17.32
C HIS A 502 -25.53 3.07 18.11
N TYR A 503 -26.68 2.54 18.49
CA TYR A 503 -26.80 1.31 19.28
C TYR A 503 -27.96 0.47 18.78
N SER A 504 -27.77 -0.83 18.73
CA SER A 504 -28.87 -1.76 18.46
C SER A 504 -29.68 -1.98 19.76
N VAL A 505 -30.94 -1.65 19.72
CA VAL A 505 -31.89 -1.92 20.82
C VAL A 505 -32.68 -3.15 20.44
N ASP A 506 -32.72 -4.16 21.32
CA ASP A 506 -33.42 -5.43 21.13
C ASP A 506 -33.10 -6.17 19.82
N GLY A 507 -31.89 -5.97 19.28
CA GLY A 507 -31.44 -6.59 18.04
C GLY A 507 -32.17 -6.09 16.78
N ASN A 508 -32.65 -4.84 16.78
CA ASN A 508 -33.39 -4.27 15.63
C ASN A 508 -32.48 -4.13 14.42
N ILE A 509 -31.28 -3.58 14.59
CA ILE A 509 -30.33 -3.36 13.48
C ILE A 509 -29.93 -4.70 12.85
N GLU A 510 -29.66 -5.72 13.67
CA GLU A 510 -29.35 -7.06 13.17
C GLU A 510 -30.50 -7.64 12.31
N LYS A 511 -31.77 -7.46 12.73
CA LYS A 511 -32.92 -7.92 11.98
C LYS A 511 -33.09 -7.17 10.66
N GLU A 512 -32.88 -5.86 10.68
CA GLU A 512 -32.93 -5.03 9.48
C GLU A 512 -31.85 -5.44 8.47
N LEU A 513 -30.64 -5.67 8.93
CA LEU A 513 -29.52 -6.12 8.10
C LEU A 513 -29.76 -7.51 7.51
N LEU A 514 -30.26 -8.46 8.29
CA LEU A 514 -30.65 -9.79 7.80
C LEU A 514 -31.74 -9.71 6.74
N GLN A 515 -32.74 -8.88 6.97
CA GLN A 515 -33.85 -8.68 6.04
C GLN A 515 -33.34 -8.06 4.72
N LYS A 516 -32.49 -7.05 4.80
CA LYS A 516 -31.95 -6.36 3.64
C LYS A 516 -31.12 -7.30 2.75
N VAL A 517 -30.25 -8.13 3.30
CA VAL A 517 -29.51 -9.13 2.53
C VAL A 517 -30.46 -10.17 1.91
N ARG A 518 -31.54 -10.56 2.62
CA ARG A 518 -32.51 -11.48 2.09
C ARG A 518 -33.34 -10.89 0.94
N GLU A 519 -33.62 -9.60 0.98
CA GLU A 519 -34.37 -8.90 -0.08
C GLU A 519 -33.50 -8.69 -1.33
N GLU A 520 -32.24 -8.35 -1.17
CA GLU A 520 -31.36 -8.00 -2.29
C GLU A 520 -30.69 -9.22 -2.94
N ILE A 521 -30.25 -10.22 -2.16
CA ILE A 521 -29.59 -11.45 -2.69
C ILE A 521 -30.57 -12.63 -2.75
N GLY A 522 -31.54 -12.66 -1.85
CA GLY A 522 -32.51 -13.76 -1.74
C GLY A 522 -32.16 -14.78 -0.65
N ALA A 523 -33.12 -15.72 -0.45
CA ALA A 523 -32.98 -16.78 0.56
C ALA A 523 -31.82 -17.77 0.28
N VAL A 524 -31.32 -17.79 -0.93
CA VAL A 524 -30.16 -18.63 -1.38
C VAL A 524 -28.91 -18.30 -0.58
N ALA A 525 -28.72 -17.04 -0.19
CA ALA A 525 -27.58 -16.60 0.61
C ALA A 525 -27.49 -17.29 1.96
N SER A 526 -28.62 -17.76 2.50
CA SER A 526 -28.68 -18.35 3.86
C SER A 526 -28.06 -17.46 4.94
N PHE A 527 -28.08 -16.14 4.72
CA PHE A 527 -27.53 -15.15 5.63
C PHE A 527 -28.46 -15.03 6.87
N ARG A 528 -28.03 -15.60 7.99
CA ARG A 528 -28.86 -15.75 9.19
C ARG A 528 -28.25 -15.16 10.44
N ASN A 529 -26.99 -14.78 10.38
CA ASN A 529 -26.24 -14.35 11.54
C ASN A 529 -25.53 -13.02 11.26
N VAL A 530 -25.84 -12.02 12.06
CA VAL A 530 -25.12 -10.74 12.14
C VAL A 530 -24.76 -10.51 13.59
N MET A 531 -23.54 -10.09 13.84
CA MET A 531 -23.04 -9.73 15.16
C MET A 531 -22.51 -8.30 15.15
N ILE A 532 -23.00 -7.48 16.05
CA ILE A 532 -22.46 -6.15 16.28
C ILE A 532 -21.22 -6.27 17.15
N VAL A 533 -20.11 -5.69 16.68
CA VAL A 533 -18.81 -5.72 17.35
C VAL A 533 -18.23 -4.31 17.49
N ASN A 534 -17.39 -4.10 18.49
CA ASN A 534 -16.77 -2.79 18.69
C ASN A 534 -15.72 -2.45 17.63
N ARG A 535 -15.10 -3.47 17.03
CA ARG A 535 -14.08 -3.33 15.98
C ARG A 535 -13.92 -4.63 15.21
N LEU A 536 -13.53 -4.52 13.94
CA LEU A 536 -13.10 -5.67 13.13
C LEU A 536 -11.61 -5.97 13.35
N PRO A 537 -11.21 -7.26 13.32
CA PRO A 537 -9.80 -7.62 13.27
C PRO A 537 -9.20 -7.14 11.94
N LYS A 538 -8.09 -6.41 12.01
CA LYS A 538 -7.44 -5.84 10.83
C LYS A 538 -5.96 -6.16 10.80
N THR A 539 -5.43 -6.31 9.60
CA THR A 539 -3.98 -6.28 9.39
C THR A 539 -3.42 -4.92 9.77
N ARG A 540 -2.11 -4.81 9.88
CA ARG A 540 -1.46 -3.51 10.11
C ARG A 540 -1.61 -2.52 8.95
N SER A 541 -1.93 -3.03 7.76
CA SER A 541 -2.31 -2.21 6.59
C SER A 541 -3.77 -1.74 6.60
N GLY A 542 -4.55 -2.11 7.61
CA GLY A 542 -5.96 -1.75 7.74
C GLY A 542 -6.94 -2.72 7.08
N LYS A 543 -6.46 -3.73 6.33
CA LYS A 543 -7.33 -4.74 5.70
C LYS A 543 -7.97 -5.65 6.74
N VAL A 544 -9.25 -5.95 6.59
CA VAL A 544 -9.98 -6.87 7.45
C VAL A 544 -9.40 -8.28 7.31
N LEU A 545 -9.14 -8.92 8.46
CA LEU A 545 -8.73 -10.33 8.54
C LEU A 545 -9.98 -11.19 8.57
N ARG A 546 -10.19 -12.01 7.52
CA ARG A 546 -11.31 -12.95 7.42
C ARG A 546 -10.96 -14.38 7.82
N ARG A 547 -9.67 -14.65 8.06
CA ARG A 547 -9.14 -15.96 8.48
C ARG A 547 -8.21 -15.82 9.67
#